data_74c8fa4002471b2f7d5a7bc6028aaaae
#
_entry.id   74c8fa4002471b2f7d5a7bc6028aaaae
#
_cell.length_a   1.000
_cell.length_b   1.000
_cell.length_c   1.000
_cell.angle_alpha   90.00
_cell.angle_beta   90.00
_cell.angle_gamma   90.00
#
_symmetry.space_group_name_H-M   'P 1'
#
loop_
_entity.id
_entity.type
_entity.pdbx_description
1 polymer ?
#
loop_
_entity_poly.entity_id
_entity_poly.type
_entity_poly.pdbx_seq_one_letter_code
_entity_poly.pdbx_strand_id
1 'polypeptide(L)'
;LWLQGAIKDTGYEDVESYWMRKDVKTLTEDEKNNYSPLYYIEKNLTEKNSPDILIWHGDADLDVPYLQSERLNALLTRIVGTDKVEFKLFHNYKHAADQLYSDENLGILKEYLDEKFA
;
A
#
# COMPACT_ATOMS: atom_id res chain seq x y z
N LEU A 1 19.25 0.50 -2.32
CA LEU A 1 17.89 0.15 -2.65
C LEU A 1 17.57 0.62 -4.08
N TRP A 2 16.79 -0.14 -4.83
CA TRP A 2 16.57 0.11 -6.26
C TRP A 2 15.95 1.50 -6.53
N LEU A 3 14.91 1.87 -5.78
CA LEU A 3 14.25 3.17 -5.93
C LEU A 3 15.18 4.34 -5.58
N GLN A 4 16.01 4.22 -4.56
CA GLN A 4 17.00 5.26 -4.22
C GLN A 4 18.08 5.39 -5.31
N GLY A 5 18.47 4.28 -5.95
CA GLY A 5 19.34 4.32 -7.12
C GLY A 5 18.73 5.09 -8.30
N ALA A 6 17.42 4.94 -8.51
CA ALA A 6 16.70 5.60 -9.59
C ALA A 6 16.60 7.14 -9.43
N ILE A 7 16.72 7.67 -8.21
CA ILE A 7 16.62 9.12 -7.94
C ILE A 7 17.98 9.84 -7.76
N LYS A 8 19.08 9.07 -7.74
CA LYS A 8 20.42 9.54 -7.37
C LYS A 8 20.87 10.85 -8.04
N ASP A 9 20.52 11.05 -9.29
CA ASP A 9 20.97 12.20 -10.10
C ASP A 9 19.82 13.18 -10.41
N THR A 10 18.71 13.11 -9.71
CA THR A 10 17.52 13.92 -9.97
C THR A 10 17.43 15.21 -9.16
N GLY A 11 18.29 15.36 -8.13
CA GLY A 11 18.25 16.47 -7.19
C GLY A 11 17.24 16.31 -6.04
N TYR A 12 16.52 15.18 -5.97
CA TYR A 12 15.63 14.84 -4.87
C TYR A 12 16.32 13.89 -3.88
N GLU A 13 16.04 14.06 -2.59
CA GLU A 13 16.65 13.26 -1.51
C GLU A 13 15.86 11.95 -1.21
N ASP A 14 14.60 11.90 -1.60
CA ASP A 14 13.69 10.79 -1.34
C ASP A 14 12.78 10.47 -2.54
N VAL A 15 12.20 9.28 -2.51
CA VAL A 15 11.37 8.76 -3.62
C VAL A 15 10.07 9.54 -3.75
N GLU A 16 9.49 9.94 -2.65
CA GLU A 16 8.24 10.70 -2.63
C GLU A 16 8.43 12.06 -3.31
N SER A 17 9.48 12.78 -2.95
CA SER A 17 9.83 14.07 -3.58
C SER A 17 10.08 13.92 -5.08
N TYR A 18 10.77 12.84 -5.49
CA TYR A 18 10.99 12.53 -6.90
C TYR A 18 9.69 12.32 -7.66
N TRP A 19 8.76 11.52 -7.12
CA TRP A 19 7.48 11.25 -7.76
C TRP A 19 6.58 12.48 -7.83
N MET A 20 6.57 13.30 -6.78
CA MET A 20 5.77 14.53 -6.72
C MET A 20 6.42 15.71 -7.45
N ARG A 21 7.69 15.57 -7.86
CA ARG A 21 8.48 16.68 -8.44
C ARG A 21 8.58 17.90 -7.52
N LYS A 22 8.50 17.69 -6.22
CA LYS A 22 8.56 18.71 -5.17
C LYS A 22 9.09 18.09 -3.89
N ASP A 23 9.96 18.80 -3.14
CA ASP A 23 10.43 18.34 -1.85
C ASP A 23 9.25 18.19 -0.86
N VAL A 24 9.02 16.97 -0.37
CA VAL A 24 7.91 16.65 0.55
C VAL A 24 7.96 17.47 1.84
N LYS A 25 9.15 17.90 2.28
CA LYS A 25 9.31 18.75 3.45
C LYS A 25 8.72 20.16 3.28
N THR A 26 8.50 20.58 2.04
CA THR A 26 7.95 21.90 1.69
C THR A 26 6.45 21.88 1.40
N LEU A 27 5.82 20.71 1.44
CA LEU A 27 4.38 20.57 1.17
C LEU A 27 3.56 21.16 2.32
N THR A 28 2.53 21.93 1.96
CA THR A 28 1.46 22.32 2.89
C THR A 28 0.61 21.10 3.26
N GLU A 29 -0.20 21.19 4.33
CA GLU A 29 -1.12 20.12 4.70
C GLU A 29 -2.14 19.82 3.60
N ASP A 30 -2.65 20.84 2.92
CA ASP A 30 -3.57 20.68 1.79
C ASP A 30 -2.90 19.95 0.62
N GLU A 31 -1.65 20.28 0.31
CA GLU A 31 -0.89 19.57 -0.72
C GLU A 31 -0.62 18.11 -0.32
N LYS A 32 -0.25 17.83 0.92
CA LYS A 32 -0.09 16.45 1.42
C LYS A 32 -1.39 15.65 1.30
N ASN A 33 -2.50 16.23 1.68
CA ASN A 33 -3.82 15.61 1.56
C ASN A 33 -4.16 15.29 0.11
N ASN A 34 -3.85 16.18 -0.82
CA ASN A 34 -4.08 15.96 -2.25
C ASN A 34 -3.30 14.77 -2.83
N TYR A 35 -2.17 14.40 -2.22
CA TYR A 35 -1.36 13.24 -2.61
C TYR A 35 -1.61 11.99 -1.77
N SER A 36 -2.44 12.06 -0.73
CA SER A 36 -2.67 10.97 0.21
C SER A 36 -3.89 10.12 -0.16
N PRO A 37 -3.71 8.86 -0.55
CA PRO A 37 -4.84 7.94 -0.73
C PRO A 37 -5.70 7.79 0.53
N LEU A 38 -5.08 7.81 1.72
CA LEU A 38 -5.79 7.69 3.00
C LEU A 38 -6.80 8.82 3.21
N TYR A 39 -6.44 10.05 2.81
CA TYR A 39 -7.33 11.19 2.89
C TYR A 39 -8.60 11.00 2.04
N TYR A 40 -8.44 10.52 0.81
CA TYR A 40 -9.58 10.28 -0.09
C TYR A 40 -10.41 9.09 0.34
N ILE A 41 -9.80 8.03 0.86
CA ILE A 41 -10.49 6.88 1.44
C ILE A 41 -11.37 7.35 2.59
N GLU A 42 -10.82 8.09 3.55
CA GLU A 42 -11.57 8.57 4.71
C GLU A 42 -12.73 9.49 4.32
N LYS A 43 -12.56 10.28 3.27
CA LYS A 43 -13.56 11.25 2.79
C LYS A 43 -14.68 10.61 1.97
N ASN A 44 -14.39 9.57 1.19
CA ASN A 44 -15.31 9.11 0.14
C ASN A 44 -15.71 7.64 0.26
N LEU A 45 -14.93 6.80 0.95
CA LEU A 45 -15.22 5.38 1.05
C LEU A 45 -16.29 5.11 2.11
N THR A 46 -17.20 4.21 1.78
CA THR A 46 -18.22 3.69 2.68
C THR A 46 -18.34 2.18 2.52
N GLU A 47 -18.97 1.50 3.47
CA GLU A 47 -19.25 0.07 3.35
C GLU A 47 -20.00 -0.29 2.06
N LYS A 48 -20.90 0.61 1.61
CA LYS A 48 -21.75 0.37 0.44
C LYS A 48 -21.01 0.48 -0.91
N ASN A 49 -20.00 1.35 -0.98
CA ASN A 49 -19.27 1.59 -2.24
C ASN A 49 -17.87 0.94 -2.27
N SER A 50 -17.50 0.22 -1.21
CA SER A 50 -16.21 -0.47 -1.13
C SER A 50 -16.23 -1.81 -1.86
N PRO A 51 -15.19 -2.12 -2.64
CA PRO A 51 -14.90 -3.50 -3.05
C PRO A 51 -14.40 -4.33 -1.85
N ASP A 52 -14.27 -5.64 -2.04
CA ASP A 52 -13.43 -6.46 -1.19
C ASP A 52 -11.96 -6.13 -1.44
N ILE A 53 -11.16 -6.08 -0.38
CA ILE A 53 -9.78 -5.58 -0.42
C ILE A 53 -8.84 -6.62 0.18
N LEU A 54 -7.80 -6.99 -0.57
CA LEU A 54 -6.70 -7.82 -0.10
C LEU A 54 -5.42 -7.01 -0.12
N ILE A 55 -4.75 -6.92 1.03
CA ILE A 55 -3.48 -6.21 1.20
C ILE A 55 -2.39 -7.22 1.53
N TRP A 56 -1.33 -7.24 0.72
CA TRP A 56 -0.13 -8.03 0.97
C TRP A 56 1.08 -7.12 1.10
N HIS A 57 1.90 -7.34 2.12
CA HIS A 57 3.14 -6.58 2.34
C HIS A 57 4.22 -7.46 2.98
N GLY A 58 5.47 -7.20 2.66
CA GLY A 58 6.62 -7.84 3.30
C GLY A 58 7.15 -7.01 4.48
N ASP A 59 7.46 -7.65 5.61
CA ASP A 59 7.97 -6.95 6.79
C ASP A 59 9.44 -6.52 6.66
N ALA A 60 10.16 -7.03 5.66
CA ALA A 60 11.52 -6.63 5.31
C ALA A 60 11.58 -5.64 4.14
N ASP A 61 10.46 -5.00 3.80
CA ASP A 61 10.38 -3.94 2.80
C ASP A 61 11.06 -2.66 3.32
N LEU A 62 12.17 -2.29 2.70
CA LEU A 62 12.95 -1.11 3.03
C LEU A 62 12.66 0.09 2.10
N ASP A 63 11.88 -0.12 1.05
CA ASP A 63 11.48 0.94 0.12
C ASP A 63 10.15 1.57 0.55
N VAL A 64 9.19 0.73 0.93
CA VAL A 64 7.90 1.15 1.49
C VAL A 64 7.69 0.45 2.84
N PRO A 65 7.75 1.16 3.96
CA PRO A 65 7.56 0.55 5.28
C PRO A 65 6.18 -0.10 5.41
N TYR A 66 6.13 -1.34 5.89
CA TYR A 66 4.88 -2.10 6.05
C TYR A 66 3.86 -1.42 6.98
N LEU A 67 4.30 -0.50 7.85
CA LEU A 67 3.43 0.35 8.66
C LEU A 67 2.45 1.17 7.82
N GLN A 68 2.76 1.46 6.56
CA GLN A 68 1.82 2.11 5.64
C GLN A 68 0.61 1.20 5.36
N SER A 69 0.86 -0.09 5.11
CA SER A 69 -0.20 -1.08 4.91
C SER A 69 -0.98 -1.38 6.20
N GLU A 70 -0.34 -1.38 7.36
CA GLU A 70 -1.04 -1.51 8.64
C GLU A 70 -1.99 -0.34 8.90
N ARG A 71 -1.56 0.89 8.62
CA ARG A 71 -2.41 2.09 8.73
C ARG A 71 -3.57 2.05 7.75
N LEU A 72 -3.30 1.63 6.50
CA LEU A 72 -4.34 1.45 5.49
C LEU A 72 -5.36 0.40 5.93
N ASN A 73 -4.90 -0.76 6.40
CA ASN A 73 -5.77 -1.82 6.91
C ASN A 73 -6.64 -1.34 8.08
N ALA A 74 -6.06 -0.64 9.05
CA ALA A 74 -6.80 -0.10 10.18
C ALA A 74 -7.87 0.91 9.76
N LEU A 75 -7.55 1.81 8.82
CA LEU A 75 -8.50 2.78 8.28
C LEU A 75 -9.64 2.09 7.53
N LEU A 76 -9.30 1.19 6.62
CA LEU A 76 -10.28 0.45 5.82
C LEU A 76 -11.20 -0.39 6.71
N THR A 77 -10.65 -1.16 7.64
CA THR A 77 -11.43 -1.98 8.59
C THR A 77 -12.41 -1.12 9.39
N ARG A 78 -11.99 0.07 9.83
CA ARG A 78 -12.87 1.00 10.56
C ARG A 78 -14.04 1.51 9.70
N ILE A 79 -13.81 1.73 8.40
CA ILE A 79 -14.83 2.31 7.50
C ILE A 79 -15.75 1.25 6.94
N VAL A 80 -15.21 0.11 6.49
CA VAL A 80 -15.96 -0.88 5.70
C VAL A 80 -16.18 -2.23 6.41
N GLY A 81 -15.59 -2.41 7.57
CA GLY A 81 -15.70 -3.65 8.36
C GLY A 81 -14.63 -4.69 8.02
N THR A 82 -14.46 -5.64 8.93
CA THR A 82 -13.46 -6.72 8.84
C THR A 82 -13.77 -7.74 7.74
N ASP A 83 -15.02 -7.86 7.34
CA ASP A 83 -15.45 -8.85 6.35
C ASP A 83 -15.03 -8.48 4.93
N LYS A 84 -14.67 -7.22 4.69
CA LYS A 84 -14.26 -6.71 3.38
C LYS A 84 -12.76 -6.50 3.22
N VAL A 85 -11.99 -6.62 4.30
CA VAL A 85 -10.56 -6.31 4.27
C VAL A 85 -9.76 -7.47 4.84
N GLU A 86 -8.85 -8.00 4.03
CA GLU A 86 -7.85 -8.97 4.48
C GLU A 86 -6.46 -8.36 4.37
N PHE A 87 -5.67 -8.48 5.43
CA PHE A 87 -4.27 -8.04 5.46
C PHE A 87 -3.35 -9.20 5.79
N LYS A 88 -2.37 -9.44 4.93
CA LYS A 88 -1.33 -10.44 5.15
C LYS A 88 0.05 -9.80 5.12
N LEU A 89 0.77 -9.92 6.25
CA LEU A 89 2.17 -9.53 6.38
C LEU A 89 3.05 -10.76 6.18
N PHE A 90 3.97 -10.70 5.20
CA PHE A 90 4.90 -11.78 4.88
C PHE A 90 6.23 -11.57 5.58
N HIS A 91 6.66 -12.55 6.37
CA HIS A 91 7.93 -12.49 7.10
C HIS A 91 9.14 -12.59 6.16
N ASN A 92 10.10 -11.67 6.33
CA ASN A 92 11.33 -11.56 5.53
C ASN A 92 11.12 -11.29 4.03
N TYR A 93 9.94 -10.88 3.58
CA TYR A 93 9.74 -10.45 2.21
C TYR A 93 10.12 -8.98 2.04
N LYS A 94 10.93 -8.73 1.01
CA LYS A 94 11.35 -7.38 0.60
C LYS A 94 10.30 -6.72 -0.30
N HIS A 95 10.58 -5.49 -0.72
CA HIS A 95 9.76 -4.78 -1.69
C HIS A 95 9.58 -5.58 -2.98
N ALA A 96 8.33 -5.76 -3.41
CA ALA A 96 7.97 -6.51 -4.62
C ALA A 96 8.73 -7.85 -4.76
N ALA A 97 8.91 -8.57 -3.65
CA ALA A 97 9.69 -9.79 -3.62
C ALA A 97 9.14 -10.86 -4.57
N ASP A 98 10.03 -11.54 -5.31
CA ASP A 98 9.64 -12.61 -6.24
C ASP A 98 8.84 -13.73 -5.55
N GLN A 99 9.07 -13.95 -4.26
CA GLN A 99 8.34 -14.92 -3.44
C GLN A 99 6.84 -14.63 -3.38
N LEU A 100 6.40 -13.38 -3.56
CA LEU A 100 4.97 -13.03 -3.64
C LEU A 100 4.27 -13.73 -4.81
N TYR A 101 5.02 -14.05 -5.86
CA TYR A 101 4.53 -14.71 -7.07
C TYR A 101 4.82 -16.21 -7.09
N SER A 102 5.16 -16.82 -5.94
CA SER A 102 5.31 -18.26 -5.83
C SER A 102 3.98 -18.99 -6.12
N ASP A 103 4.03 -20.24 -6.56
CA ASP A 103 2.84 -21.04 -6.81
C ASP A 103 1.94 -21.16 -5.58
N GLU A 104 2.54 -21.23 -4.37
CA GLU A 104 1.82 -21.22 -3.10
C GLU A 104 1.02 -19.92 -2.92
N ASN A 105 1.66 -18.77 -3.06
CA ASN A 105 1.01 -17.47 -2.87
C ASN A 105 -0.02 -17.19 -3.97
N LEU A 106 0.27 -17.56 -5.21
CA LEU A 106 -0.69 -17.47 -6.30
C LEU A 106 -1.90 -18.39 -6.09
N GLY A 107 -1.70 -19.56 -5.47
CA GLY A 107 -2.78 -20.44 -5.03
C GLY A 107 -3.70 -19.77 -4.01
N ILE A 108 -3.13 -19.12 -2.98
CA ILE A 108 -3.88 -18.36 -1.97
C ILE A 108 -4.67 -17.22 -2.62
N LEU A 109 -4.02 -16.48 -3.53
CA LEU A 109 -4.71 -15.41 -4.26
C LEU A 109 -5.87 -15.93 -5.10
N LYS A 110 -5.67 -17.06 -5.78
CA LYS A 110 -6.72 -17.70 -6.55
C LYS A 110 -7.91 -18.12 -5.68
N GLU A 111 -7.65 -18.76 -4.54
CA GLU A 111 -8.70 -19.14 -3.58
C GLU A 111 -9.50 -17.92 -3.10
N TYR A 112 -8.82 -16.84 -2.75
CA TYR A 112 -9.48 -15.59 -2.38
C TYR A 112 -10.38 -15.06 -3.50
N LEU A 113 -9.90 -15.03 -4.74
CA LEU A 113 -10.68 -14.58 -5.89
C LEU A 113 -11.88 -15.50 -6.17
N ASP A 114 -11.67 -16.81 -6.12
CA ASP A 114 -12.75 -17.78 -6.32
C ASP A 114 -13.87 -17.62 -5.28
N GLU A 115 -13.51 -17.35 -4.02
CA GLU A 115 -14.48 -17.09 -2.96
C GLU A 115 -15.28 -15.80 -3.21
N LYS A 116 -14.59 -14.72 -3.60
CA LYS A 116 -15.24 -13.39 -3.79
C LYS A 116 -16.06 -13.31 -5.07
N PHE A 117 -15.75 -14.13 -6.08
CA PHE A 117 -16.45 -14.15 -7.37
C PHE A 117 -17.30 -15.41 -7.59
N ALA A 118 -17.51 -16.20 -6.56
CA ALA A 118 -18.35 -17.40 -6.62
C ALA A 118 -19.83 -17.07 -6.88
#